data_75ebf30d61db01bc86a05544c5ecb2d2
#
_entry.id   75ebf30d61db01bc86a05544c5ecb2d2
#
_cell.length_a   1.000
_cell.length_b   1.000
_cell.length_c   1.000
_cell.angle_alpha   90.00
_cell.angle_beta   90.00
_cell.angle_gamma   90.00
#
_symmetry.space_group_name_H-M   'P 1'
#
loop_
_entity.id
_entity.type
_entity.pdbx_description
1 polymer ?
#
loop_
_entity_poly.entity_id
_entity_poly.type
_entity_poly.pdbx_seq_one_letter_code
_entity_poly.pdbx_strand_id
1 'polypeptide(L)'
;MALNTKQRTDKPEIMDDFSMEGDVLRDALDKIAKINQLLGGNQLTLRGIQDLMTTITTPKELTIIDVGCGNGDMLRTIADFGLKNDLEFKLIGIDANAFTINHARKLSKYYPNI
;
A
#
# COMPACT_ATOMS: atom_id res chain seq x y z
N MET A 1 -17.67 -14.05 -23.82
CA MET A 1 -17.77 -14.98 -22.67
C MET A 1 -18.22 -14.17 -21.46
N ALA A 2 -19.38 -14.47 -20.91
CA ALA A 2 -19.86 -13.78 -19.72
C ALA A 2 -19.17 -14.33 -18.48
N LEU A 3 -18.61 -13.45 -17.64
CA LEU A 3 -18.06 -13.84 -16.34
C LEU A 3 -19.20 -14.25 -15.39
N ASN A 4 -19.12 -15.45 -14.86
CA ASN A 4 -20.07 -15.89 -13.82
C ASN A 4 -19.66 -15.27 -12.47
N THR A 5 -20.30 -14.18 -12.09
CA THR A 5 -20.02 -13.47 -10.84
C THR A 5 -20.90 -13.95 -9.67
N LYS A 6 -21.75 -14.97 -9.88
CA LYS A 6 -22.72 -15.44 -8.87
C LYS A 6 -22.12 -16.34 -7.79
N GLN A 7 -20.94 -16.90 -8.02
CA GLN A 7 -20.27 -17.77 -7.07
C GLN A 7 -18.85 -17.29 -6.82
N ARG A 8 -18.52 -17.07 -5.55
CA ARG A 8 -17.17 -16.81 -5.12
C ARG A 8 -16.35 -18.09 -5.22
N THR A 9 -15.14 -18.03 -5.79
CA THR A 9 -14.23 -19.16 -5.78
C THR A 9 -13.56 -19.30 -4.42
N ASP A 10 -13.48 -20.55 -3.92
CA ASP A 10 -12.71 -20.89 -2.71
C ASP A 10 -11.29 -21.34 -3.03
N LYS A 11 -10.86 -21.21 -4.30
CA LYS A 11 -9.49 -21.53 -4.68
C LYS A 11 -8.53 -20.52 -4.04
N PRO A 12 -7.47 -20.98 -3.32
CA PRO A 12 -6.46 -20.08 -2.77
C PRO A 12 -5.76 -19.33 -3.90
N GLU A 13 -5.59 -18.03 -3.72
CA GLU A 13 -4.74 -17.20 -4.58
C GLU A 13 -3.28 -17.34 -4.14
N ILE A 14 -2.33 -17.09 -5.06
CA ILE A 14 -0.89 -17.13 -4.74
C ILE A 14 -0.56 -16.23 -3.53
N MET A 15 -1.18 -15.06 -3.44
CA MET A 15 -0.95 -14.11 -2.35
C MET A 15 -1.60 -14.52 -1.02
N ASP A 16 -2.42 -15.57 -0.99
CA ASP A 16 -2.97 -16.14 0.25
C ASP A 16 -1.96 -17.04 0.97
N ASP A 17 -0.87 -17.43 0.32
CA ASP A 17 0.23 -18.16 0.96
C ASP A 17 1.16 -17.17 1.69
N PHE A 18 0.91 -16.96 2.98
CA PHE A 18 1.69 -16.06 3.83
C PHE A 18 3.10 -16.58 4.16
N SER A 19 3.41 -17.81 3.79
CA SER A 19 4.76 -18.37 3.90
C SER A 19 5.61 -18.17 2.64
N MET A 20 5.03 -17.65 1.56
CA MET A 20 5.75 -17.36 0.33
C MET A 20 6.89 -16.39 0.55
N GLU A 21 8.02 -16.67 -0.06
CA GLU A 21 9.21 -15.83 -0.01
C GLU A 21 10.02 -15.94 -1.31
N GLY A 22 11.06 -15.11 -1.42
CA GLY A 22 12.01 -15.16 -2.52
C GLY A 22 11.68 -14.23 -3.68
N ASP A 23 12.43 -14.43 -4.76
CA ASP A 23 12.39 -13.52 -5.92
C ASP A 23 11.06 -13.49 -6.63
N VAL A 24 10.34 -14.61 -6.66
CA VAL A 24 9.01 -14.71 -7.29
C VAL A 24 8.00 -13.80 -6.58
N LEU A 25 7.99 -13.82 -5.25
CA LEU A 25 7.10 -12.96 -4.48
C LEU A 25 7.51 -11.49 -4.61
N ARG A 26 8.79 -11.18 -4.51
CA ARG A 26 9.29 -9.82 -4.70
C ARG A 26 8.89 -9.25 -6.06
N ASP A 27 9.10 -10.01 -7.13
CA ASP A 27 8.73 -9.59 -8.49
C ASP A 27 7.22 -9.39 -8.63
N ALA A 28 6.40 -10.24 -8.02
CA ALA A 28 4.95 -10.09 -8.01
C ALA A 28 4.51 -8.80 -7.29
N LEU A 29 5.08 -8.52 -6.12
CA LEU A 29 4.80 -7.29 -5.36
C LEU A 29 5.18 -6.03 -6.13
N ASP A 30 6.35 -6.04 -6.77
CA ASP A 30 6.83 -4.90 -7.54
C ASP A 30 6.00 -4.67 -8.81
N LYS A 31 5.51 -5.74 -9.45
CA LYS A 31 4.59 -5.65 -10.59
C LYS A 31 3.23 -5.09 -10.18
N ILE A 32 2.69 -5.51 -9.05
CA ILE A 32 1.42 -4.98 -8.51
C ILE A 32 1.56 -3.48 -8.24
N ALA A 33 2.66 -3.07 -7.62
CA ALA A 33 2.93 -1.65 -7.37
C ALA A 33 2.98 -0.84 -8.67
N LYS A 34 3.66 -1.34 -9.70
CA LYS A 34 3.69 -0.69 -11.03
C LYS A 34 2.31 -0.57 -11.67
N ILE A 35 1.50 -1.61 -11.59
CA ILE A 35 0.13 -1.60 -12.12
C ILE A 35 -0.69 -0.54 -11.41
N ASN A 36 -0.61 -0.46 -10.08
CA ASN A 36 -1.33 0.54 -9.29
C ASN A 36 -0.91 1.98 -9.64
N GLN A 37 0.38 2.20 -9.89
CA GLN A 37 0.89 3.50 -10.35
C GLN A 37 0.35 3.87 -11.74
N LEU A 38 0.43 2.93 -12.70
CA LEU A 38 0.01 3.14 -14.09
C LEU A 38 -1.50 3.36 -14.22
N LEU A 39 -2.30 2.65 -13.43
CA LEU A 39 -3.77 2.74 -13.46
C LEU A 39 -4.33 3.84 -12.56
N GLY A 40 -3.48 4.61 -11.88
CA GLY A 40 -3.90 5.71 -11.03
C GLY A 40 -4.50 5.30 -9.68
N GLY A 41 -4.28 4.06 -9.23
CA GLY A 41 -4.75 3.58 -7.92
C GLY A 41 -4.21 4.41 -6.77
N ASN A 42 -2.93 4.75 -6.80
CA ASN A 42 -2.30 5.58 -5.79
C ASN A 42 -2.89 7.00 -5.77
N GLN A 43 -3.20 7.58 -6.92
CA GLN A 43 -3.83 8.90 -7.02
C GLN A 43 -5.24 8.91 -6.47
N LEU A 44 -6.01 7.84 -6.71
CA LEU A 44 -7.36 7.70 -6.15
C LEU A 44 -7.33 7.66 -4.63
N THR A 45 -6.39 6.93 -4.05
CA THR A 45 -6.19 6.86 -2.59
C THR A 45 -5.80 8.22 -2.02
N LEU A 46 -4.88 8.94 -2.67
CA LEU A 46 -4.50 10.29 -2.25
C LEU A 46 -5.69 11.27 -2.27
N ARG A 47 -6.55 11.21 -3.29
CA ARG A 47 -7.78 12.01 -3.34
C ARG A 47 -8.71 11.68 -2.16
N GLY A 48 -8.89 10.39 -1.85
CA GLY A 48 -9.68 9.97 -0.69
C GLY A 48 -9.13 10.52 0.62
N ILE A 49 -7.81 10.47 0.82
CA ILE A 49 -7.14 11.06 1.99
C ILE A 49 -7.35 12.57 2.05
N GLN A 50 -7.16 13.27 0.94
CA GLN A 50 -7.40 14.73 0.86
C GLN A 50 -8.83 15.10 1.24
N ASP A 51 -9.82 14.37 0.72
CA ASP A 51 -11.24 14.58 1.03
C ASP A 51 -11.53 14.37 2.52
N LEU A 52 -10.97 13.29 3.11
CA LEU A 52 -11.11 13.04 4.56
C LEU A 52 -10.45 14.13 5.40
N MET A 53 -9.30 14.65 4.98
CA MET A 53 -8.59 15.70 5.70
C MET A 53 -9.39 16.99 5.79
N THR A 54 -10.30 17.27 4.85
CA THR A 54 -11.18 18.44 4.91
C THR A 54 -12.16 18.38 6.07
N THR A 55 -12.41 17.18 6.62
CA THR A 55 -13.33 16.95 7.75
C THR A 55 -12.64 16.98 9.11
N ILE A 56 -11.30 17.10 9.15
CA ILE A 56 -10.48 17.01 10.35
C ILE A 56 -10.05 18.42 10.78
N THR A 57 -10.16 18.71 12.07
CA THR A 57 -9.87 20.04 12.65
C THR A 57 -8.37 20.35 12.70
N THR A 58 -7.50 19.34 12.79
CA THR A 58 -6.04 19.49 12.82
C THR A 58 -5.37 18.53 11.84
N PRO A 59 -5.43 18.84 10.53
CA PRO A 59 -5.02 17.88 9.50
C PRO A 59 -3.51 17.70 9.35
N LYS A 60 -2.70 18.47 10.05
CA LYS A 60 -1.24 18.45 9.87
C LYS A 60 -0.58 17.18 10.40
N GLU A 61 -1.14 16.59 11.46
CA GLU A 61 -0.60 15.41 12.12
C GLU A 61 -1.62 14.27 12.02
N LEU A 62 -1.30 13.25 11.23
CA LEU A 62 -2.16 12.09 11.03
C LEU A 62 -1.36 10.80 11.11
N THR A 63 -1.96 9.80 11.75
CA THR A 63 -1.49 8.41 11.65
C THR A 63 -2.34 7.68 10.62
N ILE A 64 -1.69 7.09 9.62
CA ILE A 64 -2.33 6.32 8.56
C ILE A 64 -1.80 4.89 8.61
N ILE A 65 -2.72 3.93 8.62
CA ILE A 65 -2.39 2.51 8.64
C ILE A 65 -2.84 1.89 7.32
N ASP A 66 -1.92 1.23 6.63
CA ASP A 66 -2.19 0.47 5.41
C ASP A 66 -2.15 -1.03 5.72
N VAL A 67 -3.31 -1.67 5.67
CA VAL A 67 -3.46 -3.10 5.95
C VAL A 67 -3.35 -3.88 4.65
N GLY A 68 -2.39 -4.80 4.59
CA GLY A 68 -2.02 -5.48 3.36
C GLY A 68 -1.11 -4.60 2.50
N CYS A 69 -0.13 -3.95 3.13
CA CYS A 69 0.69 -2.92 2.49
C CYS A 69 1.62 -3.40 1.36
N GLY A 70 1.79 -4.71 1.20
CA GLY A 70 2.69 -5.27 0.20
C GLY A 70 4.10 -4.71 0.31
N ASN A 71 4.67 -4.24 -0.79
CA ASN A 71 6.01 -3.64 -0.79
C ASN A 71 6.07 -2.19 -0.23
N GLY A 72 4.95 -1.65 0.23
CA GLY A 72 4.87 -0.31 0.83
C GLY A 72 4.79 0.84 -0.17
N ASP A 73 4.51 0.58 -1.43
CA ASP A 73 4.45 1.61 -2.49
C ASP A 73 3.44 2.72 -2.18
N MET A 74 2.25 2.36 -1.72
CA MET A 74 1.22 3.32 -1.33
C MET A 74 1.69 4.22 -0.18
N LEU A 75 2.32 3.63 0.84
CA LEU A 75 2.84 4.41 1.98
C LEU A 75 3.92 5.39 1.54
N ARG A 76 4.83 4.99 0.65
CA ARG A 76 5.84 5.91 0.11
C ARG A 76 5.20 7.03 -0.70
N THR A 77 4.18 6.73 -1.49
CA THR A 77 3.40 7.75 -2.22
C THR A 77 2.74 8.75 -1.28
N ILE A 78 2.13 8.27 -0.19
CA ILE A 78 1.53 9.12 0.85
C ILE A 78 2.60 9.96 1.57
N ALA A 79 3.76 9.37 1.86
CA ALA A 79 4.88 10.07 2.49
C ALA A 79 5.38 11.23 1.60
N ASP A 80 5.57 10.99 0.31
CA ASP A 80 5.97 12.01 -0.66
C ASP A 80 4.94 13.14 -0.75
N PHE A 81 3.65 12.80 -0.77
CA PHE A 81 2.57 13.77 -0.73
C PHE A 81 2.60 14.61 0.55
N GLY A 82 2.79 13.99 1.71
CA GLY A 82 2.89 14.67 2.99
C GLY A 82 4.05 15.67 3.02
N LEU A 83 5.23 15.23 2.58
CA LEU A 83 6.41 16.07 2.51
C LEU A 83 6.19 17.29 1.59
N LYS A 84 5.59 17.06 0.43
CA LYS A 84 5.31 18.11 -0.56
C LYS A 84 4.30 19.14 -0.07
N ASN A 85 3.40 18.77 0.82
CA ASN A 85 2.32 19.62 1.35
C ASN A 85 2.55 20.07 2.80
N ASP A 86 3.74 19.85 3.33
CA ASP A 86 4.12 20.24 4.70
C ASP A 86 3.20 19.62 5.77
N LEU A 87 2.90 18.33 5.60
CA LEU A 87 2.06 17.54 6.48
C LEU A 87 2.89 16.52 7.25
N GLU A 88 2.59 16.34 8.53
CA GLU A 88 3.25 15.36 9.39
C GLU A 88 2.43 14.07 9.45
N PHE A 89 2.83 13.09 8.64
CA PHE A 89 2.22 11.78 8.63
C PHE A 89 3.09 10.77 9.38
N LYS A 90 2.46 10.01 10.25
CA LYS A 90 2.98 8.75 10.77
C LYS A 90 2.34 7.61 9.99
N LEU A 91 3.15 6.84 9.28
CA LEU A 91 2.68 5.82 8.35
C LEU A 91 3.06 4.44 8.86
N ILE A 92 2.09 3.53 8.88
CA ILE A 92 2.27 2.18 9.40
C ILE A 92 1.76 1.20 8.34
N GLY A 93 2.63 0.32 7.86
CA GLY A 93 2.27 -0.78 6.98
C GLY A 93 2.14 -2.08 7.76
N ILE A 94 1.09 -2.83 7.49
CA ILE A 94 0.85 -4.14 8.06
C ILE A 94 0.68 -5.14 6.91
N ASP A 95 1.40 -6.25 7.00
CA ASP A 95 1.25 -7.38 6.08
C ASP A 95 1.48 -8.68 6.84
N ALA A 96 0.75 -9.73 6.47
CA ALA A 96 0.83 -11.03 7.12
C ALA A 96 2.11 -11.81 6.76
N ASN A 97 2.80 -11.44 5.68
CA ASN A 97 3.99 -12.10 5.19
C ASN A 97 5.27 -11.38 5.65
N ALA A 98 6.10 -12.08 6.42
CA ALA A 98 7.34 -11.51 6.97
C ALA A 98 8.35 -11.12 5.89
N PHE A 99 8.46 -11.89 4.81
CA PHE A 99 9.33 -11.55 3.68
C PHE A 99 8.88 -10.25 3.01
N THR A 100 7.58 -10.09 2.82
CA THR A 100 6.97 -8.87 2.26
C THR A 100 7.31 -7.64 3.11
N ILE A 101 7.17 -7.74 4.43
CA ILE A 101 7.52 -6.64 5.35
C ILE A 101 9.01 -6.30 5.27
N ASN A 102 9.88 -7.30 5.22
CA ASN A 102 11.32 -7.06 5.10
C ASN A 102 11.68 -6.38 3.77
N HIS A 103 11.02 -6.77 2.68
CA HIS A 103 11.18 -6.13 1.37
C HIS A 103 10.68 -4.67 1.40
N ALA A 104 9.49 -4.44 1.97
CA ALA A 104 8.93 -3.09 2.13
C ALA A 104 9.86 -2.17 2.94
N ARG A 105 10.45 -2.68 4.05
CA ARG A 105 11.41 -1.92 4.86
C ARG A 105 12.66 -1.53 4.07
N LYS A 106 13.19 -2.42 3.25
CA LYS A 106 14.36 -2.12 2.39
C LYS A 106 14.05 -1.00 1.40
N LEU A 107 12.88 -1.05 0.76
CA LEU A 107 12.45 -0.03 -0.19
C LEU A 107 12.14 1.30 0.49
N SER A 108 11.74 1.28 1.75
CA SER A 108 11.33 2.46 2.52
C SER A 108 12.41 3.02 3.44
N LYS A 109 13.66 2.56 3.31
CA LYS A 109 14.77 2.92 4.22
C LYS A 109 15.05 4.43 4.33
N TYR A 110 14.68 5.21 3.33
CA TYR A 110 14.85 6.67 3.35
C TYR A 110 13.60 7.44 3.75
N TYR A 111 12.57 6.73 4.22
CA TYR A 111 11.32 7.31 4.70
C TYR A 111 11.22 7.15 6.23
N PRO A 112 11.67 8.13 7.01
CA PRO A 112 11.76 8.01 8.47
C PRO A 112 10.41 7.92 9.17
N ASN A 113 9.33 8.29 8.49
CA ASN A 113 7.97 8.30 9.01
C ASN A 113 7.14 7.06 8.65
N ILE A 114 7.77 6.06 7.98
CA ILE A 114 7.13 4.78 7.67
C ILE A 114 7.63 3.70 8.62
#